data_f02491fdd663f85d54975ce3a81e143c
#
_entry.id   f02491fdd663f85d54975ce3a81e143c
#
_cell.length_a   1.000
_cell.length_b   1.000
_cell.length_c   1.000
_cell.angle_alpha   90.00
_cell.angle_beta   90.00
_cell.angle_gamma   90.00
#
_symmetry.space_group_name_H-M   'P 1'
#
loop_
_entity.id
_entity.type
_entity.pdbx_description
1 polymer ?
#
loop_
_entity_poly.entity_id
_entity_poly.type
_entity_poly.pdbx_seq_one_letter_code
_entity_poly.pdbx_strand_id
1 'polypeptide(L)'
;MIRHEGGEDVTLASLDGDKYPMILHEKLVSAWRRQMLEVLRSDYDAHKAEINKVLGKDEKYQWHCSLRPFQTKKSKKEEKVEKMGGLCRECPNCMVFGFAVEKEGAFNLKSRIEGDVYLATIPERKSVVVRTFNAVDEVTHTTFIQGEGERTGALFRLSLIRVGTPFVGKVAMKDLSHAEFALALYSLATTSRVGGIKSDFGKVKVIIPAVAFCDHEVGSGYEVFQQVKGIEDVKEIVRKVNEYVTKNFGKECKVFTSGDYAPKVIELVNENKHTVVKEAWENGLNFKKSIEEFIREKP
;
A
#
# COMPACT_ATOMS: atom_id res chain seq x y z
N MET A 1 2.20 -4.59 -10.81
CA MET A 1 2.38 -4.60 -12.26
C MET A 1 1.45 -5.66 -12.81
N ILE A 2 0.44 -5.29 -13.58
CA ILE A 2 -0.34 -6.25 -14.36
C ILE A 2 0.51 -6.47 -15.60
N ARG A 3 1.00 -7.70 -15.81
CA ARG A 3 1.56 -8.06 -17.10
C ARG A 3 0.38 -8.10 -18.06
N HIS A 4 0.29 -7.14 -18.98
CA HIS A 4 -0.51 -7.33 -20.16
C HIS A 4 0.17 -8.41 -21.01
N GLU A 5 -0.62 -9.22 -21.68
CA GLU A 5 -0.16 -10.13 -22.72
C GLU A 5 0.57 -9.27 -23.79
N GLY A 6 1.88 -9.20 -23.72
CA GLY A 6 2.69 -8.32 -24.56
C GLY A 6 4.00 -7.88 -23.95
N GLY A 7 4.28 -8.20 -22.67
CA GLY A 7 5.59 -8.01 -22.06
C GLY A 7 5.91 -6.59 -21.63
N GLU A 8 4.92 -5.72 -21.41
CA GLU A 8 5.15 -4.39 -20.83
C GLU A 8 5.42 -4.52 -19.31
N ASP A 9 6.66 -4.23 -18.91
CA ASP A 9 7.09 -4.25 -17.52
C ASP A 9 6.63 -3.00 -16.74
N VAL A 10 6.26 -1.93 -17.45
CA VAL A 10 5.83 -0.64 -16.92
C VAL A 10 4.40 -0.35 -17.37
N THR A 11 3.51 -0.07 -16.40
CA THR A 11 2.15 0.37 -16.70
C THR A 11 2.16 1.83 -17.13
N LEU A 12 1.51 2.16 -18.25
CA LEU A 12 1.49 3.48 -18.84
C LEU A 12 0.06 4.02 -18.95
N ALA A 13 -0.09 5.33 -18.77
CA ALA A 13 -1.29 6.10 -19.08
C ALA A 13 -1.02 6.97 -20.31
N SER A 14 -1.96 7.03 -21.27
CA SER A 14 -1.88 7.93 -22.41
C SER A 14 -2.64 9.21 -22.10
N LEU A 15 -1.95 10.35 -22.05
CA LEU A 15 -2.49 11.66 -21.69
C LEU A 15 -1.91 12.73 -22.61
N ASP A 16 -2.77 13.49 -23.27
CA ASP A 16 -2.40 14.63 -24.13
C ASP A 16 -1.34 14.28 -25.21
N GLY A 17 -1.43 13.09 -25.79
CA GLY A 17 -0.49 12.62 -26.82
C GLY A 17 0.83 12.04 -26.32
N ASP A 18 1.12 12.12 -25.03
CA ASP A 18 2.27 11.51 -24.38
C ASP A 18 1.85 10.30 -23.52
N LYS A 19 2.81 9.39 -23.27
CA LYS A 19 2.64 8.29 -22.33
C LYS A 19 3.36 8.59 -21.02
N TYR A 20 2.69 8.34 -19.90
CA TYR A 20 3.23 8.54 -18.54
C TYR A 20 3.22 7.24 -17.77
N PRO A 21 4.34 6.82 -17.16
CA PRO A 21 4.33 5.71 -16.23
C PRO A 21 3.36 5.97 -15.08
N MET A 22 2.65 4.93 -14.66
CA MET A 22 1.73 5.03 -13.53
C MET A 22 1.89 3.88 -12.55
N ILE A 23 1.64 4.18 -11.28
CA ILE A 23 1.49 3.19 -10.22
C ILE A 23 0.00 3.10 -9.91
N LEU A 24 -0.59 1.92 -10.09
CA LEU A 24 -1.97 1.66 -9.73
C LEU A 24 -2.13 1.74 -8.21
N HIS A 25 -3.25 2.27 -7.73
CA HIS A 25 -3.53 2.43 -6.30
C HIS A 25 -3.39 1.10 -5.54
N GLU A 26 -3.92 0.00 -6.07
CA GLU A 26 -3.80 -1.32 -5.44
C GLU A 26 -2.34 -1.79 -5.29
N LYS A 27 -1.43 -1.35 -6.15
CA LYS A 27 0.00 -1.69 -6.03
C LYS A 27 0.65 -0.97 -4.86
N LEU A 28 0.33 0.32 -4.68
CA LEU A 28 0.77 1.07 -3.50
C LEU A 28 0.13 0.50 -2.23
N VAL A 29 -1.19 0.32 -2.21
CA VAL A 29 -1.94 -0.24 -1.09
C VAL A 29 -1.39 -1.61 -0.68
N SER A 30 -1.06 -2.46 -1.65
CA SER A 30 -0.46 -3.78 -1.37
C SER A 30 0.89 -3.68 -0.64
N ALA A 31 1.72 -2.70 -0.96
CA ALA A 31 2.99 -2.45 -0.27
C ALA A 31 2.76 -1.82 1.11
N TRP A 32 1.94 -0.80 1.18
CA TRP A 32 1.54 -0.08 2.38
C TRP A 32 0.90 -1.00 3.43
N ARG A 33 -0.04 -1.84 3.00
CA ARG A 33 -0.70 -2.83 3.85
C ARG A 33 0.28 -3.83 4.46
N ARG A 34 1.31 -4.26 3.72
CA ARG A 34 2.38 -5.11 4.26
C ARG A 34 3.21 -4.38 5.29
N GLN A 35 3.54 -3.12 5.04
CA GLN A 35 4.28 -2.29 5.98
C GLN A 35 3.50 -2.12 7.30
N MET A 36 2.19 -1.85 7.23
CA MET A 36 1.35 -1.80 8.44
C MET A 36 1.35 -3.13 9.19
N LEU A 37 1.27 -4.27 8.49
CA LEU A 37 1.35 -5.58 9.16
C LEU A 37 2.69 -5.82 9.84
N GLU A 38 3.80 -5.35 9.28
CA GLU A 38 5.12 -5.45 9.92
C GLU A 38 5.18 -4.62 11.20
N VAL A 39 4.62 -3.40 11.19
CA VAL A 39 4.51 -2.54 12.37
C VAL A 39 3.66 -3.22 13.46
N LEU A 40 2.49 -3.75 13.09
CA LEU A 40 1.60 -4.43 14.02
C LEU A 40 2.22 -5.69 14.63
N ARG A 41 2.94 -6.48 13.83
CA ARG A 41 3.62 -7.70 14.33
C ARG A 41 4.75 -7.37 15.28
N SER A 42 5.59 -6.41 14.93
CA SER A 42 6.68 -5.95 15.78
C SER A 42 6.19 -5.44 17.14
N ASP A 43 5.07 -4.69 17.15
CA ASP A 43 4.48 -4.20 18.38
C ASP A 43 3.80 -5.32 19.17
N TYR A 44 3.08 -6.21 18.50
CA TYR A 44 2.44 -7.38 19.12
C TYR A 44 3.45 -8.30 19.80
N ASP A 45 4.57 -8.58 19.15
CA ASP A 45 5.63 -9.44 19.71
C ASP A 45 6.22 -8.82 21.01
N ALA A 46 6.32 -7.50 21.06
CA ALA A 46 6.82 -6.78 22.23
C ALA A 46 5.77 -6.64 23.37
N HIS A 47 4.47 -6.53 23.03
CA HIS A 47 3.39 -6.18 23.96
C HIS A 47 2.22 -7.18 23.90
N LYS A 48 2.51 -8.46 23.69
CA LYS A 48 1.54 -9.52 23.43
C LYS A 48 0.43 -9.59 24.48
N ALA A 49 0.78 -9.52 25.78
CA ALA A 49 -0.19 -9.64 26.86
C ALA A 49 -1.23 -8.51 26.84
N GLU A 50 -0.79 -7.28 26.58
CA GLU A 50 -1.68 -6.11 26.50
C GLU A 50 -2.62 -6.19 25.30
N ILE A 51 -2.09 -6.54 24.12
CA ILE A 51 -2.91 -6.67 22.91
C ILE A 51 -3.89 -7.85 23.04
N ASN A 52 -3.47 -8.97 23.62
CA ASN A 52 -4.38 -10.09 23.88
C ASN A 52 -5.53 -9.70 24.82
N LYS A 53 -5.25 -8.85 25.82
CA LYS A 53 -6.30 -8.29 26.70
C LYS A 53 -7.29 -7.42 25.92
N VAL A 54 -6.80 -6.57 25.01
CA VAL A 54 -7.66 -5.77 24.12
C VAL A 54 -8.53 -6.68 23.24
N LEU A 55 -7.96 -7.78 22.73
CA LEU A 55 -8.68 -8.78 21.93
C LEU A 55 -9.66 -9.63 22.75
N GLY A 56 -9.64 -9.57 24.09
CA GLY A 56 -10.40 -10.48 24.95
C GLY A 56 -9.92 -11.92 24.87
N LYS A 57 -8.62 -12.13 24.63
CA LYS A 57 -7.97 -13.44 24.50
C LYS A 57 -7.07 -13.73 25.70
N ASP A 58 -6.77 -15.00 25.93
CA ASP A 58 -5.82 -15.43 26.95
C ASP A 58 -4.36 -15.15 26.53
N GLU A 59 -3.43 -15.31 27.46
CA GLU A 59 -2.00 -15.06 27.23
C GLU A 59 -1.36 -16.06 26.24
N LYS A 60 -1.95 -17.23 26.06
CA LYS A 60 -1.47 -18.27 25.13
C LYS A 60 -1.87 -17.97 23.70
N TYR A 61 -2.88 -17.11 23.50
CA TYR A 61 -3.32 -16.75 22.16
C TYR A 61 -2.17 -16.14 21.37
N GLN A 62 -2.07 -16.54 20.11
CA GLN A 62 -1.12 -15.99 19.16
C GLN A 62 -1.89 -15.36 18.01
N TRP A 63 -1.88 -14.02 17.95
CA TRP A 63 -2.46 -13.33 16.81
C TRP A 63 -1.71 -13.63 15.53
N HIS A 64 -2.46 -13.86 14.46
CA HIS A 64 -1.92 -14.05 13.13
C HIS A 64 -2.80 -13.36 12.09
N CYS A 65 -2.17 -12.57 11.22
CA CYS A 65 -2.80 -11.96 10.06
C CYS A 65 -1.85 -12.02 8.87
N SER A 66 -2.32 -12.49 7.73
CA SER A 66 -1.51 -12.65 6.53
C SER A 66 -2.31 -12.26 5.29
N LEU A 67 -1.63 -11.62 4.33
CA LEU A 67 -2.20 -11.31 3.00
C LEU A 67 -2.17 -12.52 2.04
N ARG A 68 -1.69 -13.67 2.50
CA ARG A 68 -1.74 -14.89 1.69
C ARG A 68 -3.18 -15.39 1.62
N PRO A 69 -3.65 -15.83 0.45
CA PRO A 69 -4.96 -16.44 0.32
C PRO A 69 -5.03 -17.72 1.17
N PHE A 70 -6.23 -18.05 1.62
CA PHE A 70 -6.50 -19.30 2.29
C PHE A 70 -6.15 -20.47 1.39
N GLN A 71 -5.19 -21.31 1.78
CA GLN A 71 -5.00 -22.61 1.17
C GLN A 71 -5.72 -23.66 2.03
N THR A 72 -6.84 -24.14 1.56
CA THR A 72 -7.47 -25.35 2.08
C THR A 72 -6.71 -26.56 1.53
N LYS A 73 -5.80 -27.14 2.31
CA LYS A 73 -5.33 -28.49 2.00
C LYS A 73 -6.45 -29.46 2.35
N LYS A 74 -7.15 -29.96 1.34
CA LYS A 74 -7.98 -31.16 1.48
C LYS A 74 -7.07 -32.35 1.64
N SER A 75 -6.81 -32.78 2.87
CA SER A 75 -6.24 -34.11 3.12
C SER A 75 -7.32 -35.16 2.84
N LYS A 76 -7.00 -36.16 2.04
CA LYS A 76 -7.95 -37.27 1.66
C LYS A 76 -8.30 -38.18 2.82
N LYS A 77 -7.84 -37.98 4.03
CA LYS A 77 -8.03 -38.92 5.16
C LYS A 77 -8.48 -38.36 6.49
N GLU A 78 -8.50 -37.05 6.73
CA GLU A 78 -9.04 -36.50 8.00
C GLU A 78 -9.60 -35.10 7.81
N GLU A 79 -10.74 -34.80 8.45
CA GLU A 79 -11.44 -33.49 8.45
C GLU A 79 -10.76 -32.36 9.17
N LYS A 80 -9.46 -32.39 9.36
CA LYS A 80 -8.70 -31.26 9.91
C LYS A 80 -8.21 -30.35 8.79
N VAL A 81 -9.02 -29.36 8.47
CA VAL A 81 -8.63 -28.22 7.64
C VAL A 81 -7.64 -27.37 8.45
N GLU A 82 -6.35 -27.57 8.26
CA GLU A 82 -5.35 -26.64 8.76
C GLU A 82 -5.50 -25.31 8.01
N LYS A 83 -6.03 -24.32 8.71
CA LYS A 83 -6.14 -22.95 8.23
C LYS A 83 -4.75 -22.29 8.24
N MET A 84 -3.98 -22.50 7.20
CA MET A 84 -2.67 -21.84 7.05
C MET A 84 -2.82 -20.49 6.32
N GLY A 85 -2.79 -19.42 7.08
CA GLY A 85 -2.78 -18.06 6.55
C GLY A 85 -4.16 -17.44 6.37
N GLY A 86 -4.18 -16.15 6.08
CA GLY A 86 -5.40 -15.37 5.82
C GLY A 86 -5.54 -14.15 6.71
N LEU A 87 -6.46 -13.27 6.33
CA LEU A 87 -6.78 -12.05 7.08
C LEU A 87 -7.53 -12.40 8.38
N CYS A 88 -7.11 -11.82 9.50
CA CYS A 88 -7.73 -12.08 10.81
C CYS A 88 -9.10 -11.41 10.96
N ARG A 89 -9.40 -10.35 10.21
CA ARG A 89 -10.66 -9.60 10.22
C ARG A 89 -10.96 -8.87 11.54
N GLU A 90 -9.94 -8.56 12.31
CA GLU A 90 -10.06 -7.86 13.60
C GLU A 90 -8.91 -6.91 13.90
N CYS A 91 -7.77 -7.03 13.22
CA CYS A 91 -6.65 -6.12 13.44
C CYS A 91 -6.84 -4.78 12.72
N PRO A 92 -6.13 -3.73 13.14
CA PRO A 92 -6.17 -2.41 12.48
C PRO A 92 -5.95 -2.48 10.97
N ASN A 93 -5.05 -3.35 10.50
CA ASN A 93 -4.84 -3.54 9.07
C ASN A 93 -6.10 -4.03 8.33
N CYS A 94 -6.84 -4.98 8.89
CA CYS A 94 -8.08 -5.46 8.31
C CYS A 94 -9.18 -4.40 8.38
N MET A 95 -9.27 -3.64 9.48
CA MET A 95 -10.28 -2.60 9.63
C MET A 95 -10.03 -1.40 8.72
N VAL A 96 -8.78 -1.03 8.48
CA VAL A 96 -8.40 0.10 7.62
C VAL A 96 -8.48 -0.26 6.13
N PHE A 97 -7.88 -1.39 5.73
CA PHE A 97 -7.79 -1.77 4.31
C PHE A 97 -8.89 -2.71 3.83
N GLY A 98 -9.80 -3.10 4.71
CA GLY A 98 -10.87 -4.00 4.36
C GLY A 98 -10.43 -5.46 4.17
N PHE A 99 -11.42 -6.32 3.95
CA PHE A 99 -11.26 -7.75 3.66
C PHE A 99 -12.48 -8.30 2.93
N ALA A 100 -12.27 -9.37 2.19
CA ALA A 100 -13.33 -10.17 1.59
C ALA A 100 -13.32 -11.58 2.20
N VAL A 101 -14.51 -12.15 2.38
CA VAL A 101 -14.74 -13.49 2.91
C VAL A 101 -15.77 -14.20 2.04
N GLU A 102 -15.49 -15.40 1.64
CA GLU A 102 -16.42 -16.25 0.85
C GLU A 102 -17.35 -17.11 1.74
N LYS A 103 -17.27 -16.95 3.07
CA LYS A 103 -18.03 -17.76 4.00
C LYS A 103 -19.43 -17.17 4.23
N GLU A 104 -20.44 -17.98 4.12
CA GLU A 104 -21.84 -17.66 4.44
C GLU A 104 -21.98 -17.11 5.88
N GLY A 105 -22.78 -16.05 6.06
CA GLY A 105 -22.96 -15.38 7.34
C GLY A 105 -21.82 -14.47 7.79
N ALA A 106 -20.77 -14.26 6.97
CA ALA A 106 -19.73 -13.31 7.22
C ALA A 106 -19.95 -12.02 6.39
N PHE A 107 -19.51 -10.87 6.90
CA PHE A 107 -19.54 -9.63 6.15
C PHE A 107 -18.20 -9.33 5.46
N ASN A 108 -18.27 -8.61 4.37
CA ASN A 108 -17.12 -8.06 3.67
C ASN A 108 -16.98 -6.58 4.04
N LEU A 109 -15.76 -6.13 4.30
CA LEU A 109 -15.46 -4.74 4.60
C LEU A 109 -14.70 -4.13 3.43
N LYS A 110 -15.24 -3.05 2.87
CA LYS A 110 -14.50 -2.22 1.88
C LYS A 110 -13.31 -1.53 2.56
N SER A 111 -12.29 -1.22 1.76
CA SER A 111 -11.19 -0.39 2.21
C SER A 111 -11.71 1.01 2.60
N ARG A 112 -11.26 1.53 3.73
CA ARG A 112 -11.42 2.93 4.14
C ARG A 112 -10.28 3.81 3.60
N ILE A 113 -9.36 3.21 2.85
CA ILE A 113 -8.30 3.87 2.09
C ILE A 113 -8.66 3.75 0.61
N GLU A 114 -8.89 4.87 -0.02
CA GLU A 114 -9.18 4.99 -1.44
C GLU A 114 -8.13 5.90 -2.09
N GLY A 115 -7.99 5.83 -3.39
CA GLY A 115 -7.04 6.70 -4.09
C GLY A 115 -7.04 6.48 -5.58
N ASP A 116 -6.39 7.40 -6.25
CA ASP A 116 -6.25 7.42 -7.69
C ASP A 116 -4.98 6.67 -8.13
N VAL A 117 -4.74 6.63 -9.42
CA VAL A 117 -3.45 6.24 -9.97
C VAL A 117 -2.41 7.31 -9.67
N TYR A 118 -1.17 6.89 -9.46
CA TYR A 118 -0.04 7.80 -9.26
C TYR A 118 0.70 7.94 -10.57
N LEU A 119 0.69 9.12 -11.16
CA LEU A 119 1.29 9.41 -12.45
C LEU A 119 2.72 9.94 -12.28
N ALA A 120 3.64 9.46 -13.08
CA ALA A 120 4.97 10.07 -13.20
C ALA A 120 4.81 11.49 -13.74
N THR A 121 5.51 12.46 -13.16
CA THR A 121 5.42 13.86 -13.60
C THR A 121 6.04 14.08 -14.97
N ILE A 122 6.90 13.17 -15.44
CA ILE A 122 7.59 13.23 -16.73
C ILE A 122 7.21 12.04 -17.62
N PRO A 123 7.18 12.23 -18.95
CA PRO A 123 6.72 11.20 -19.87
C PRO A 123 7.69 10.01 -19.97
N GLU A 124 7.17 8.89 -20.49
CA GLU A 124 7.87 7.62 -20.68
C GLU A 124 9.27 7.79 -21.29
N ARG A 125 9.38 8.57 -22.36
CA ARG A 125 10.65 8.81 -23.07
C ARG A 125 11.77 9.37 -22.19
N LYS A 126 11.44 10.00 -21.06
CA LYS A 126 12.39 10.55 -20.09
C LYS A 126 12.53 9.69 -18.83
N SER A 127 11.54 8.88 -18.50
CA SER A 127 11.41 8.20 -17.22
C SER A 127 11.56 6.67 -17.29
N VAL A 128 11.53 6.09 -18.49
CA VAL A 128 11.69 4.63 -18.67
C VAL A 128 13.04 4.33 -19.31
N VAL A 129 13.73 3.34 -18.79
CA VAL A 129 14.97 2.80 -19.34
C VAL A 129 14.82 1.29 -19.57
N VAL A 130 15.28 0.83 -20.72
CA VAL A 130 15.32 -0.60 -21.03
C VAL A 130 16.69 -1.14 -20.64
N ARG A 131 16.72 -2.22 -19.88
CA ARG A 131 17.94 -2.94 -19.50
C ARG A 131 17.87 -4.36 -20.00
N THR A 132 18.99 -4.84 -20.54
CA THR A 132 19.18 -6.23 -20.95
C THR A 132 19.92 -6.95 -19.85
N PHE A 133 19.42 -8.10 -19.44
CA PHE A 133 20.00 -8.97 -18.43
C PHE A 133 20.33 -10.31 -19.06
N ASN A 134 21.39 -10.93 -18.57
CA ASN A 134 21.75 -12.29 -18.91
C ASN A 134 21.30 -13.23 -17.80
N ALA A 135 20.66 -14.34 -18.17
CA ALA A 135 20.49 -15.45 -17.25
C ALA A 135 21.81 -16.22 -17.17
N VAL A 136 22.38 -16.35 -15.99
CA VAL A 136 23.60 -17.15 -15.74
C VAL A 136 23.19 -18.33 -14.88
N ASP A 137 23.63 -19.51 -15.28
CA ASP A 137 23.46 -20.74 -14.48
C ASP A 137 24.34 -20.67 -13.22
N GLU A 138 23.74 -20.92 -12.05
CA GLU A 138 24.42 -20.78 -10.75
C GLU A 138 25.53 -21.80 -10.54
N VAL A 139 25.49 -22.96 -11.22
CA VAL A 139 26.44 -24.06 -11.04
C VAL A 139 27.62 -23.93 -11.99
N THR A 140 27.31 -23.64 -13.28
CA THR A 140 28.34 -23.60 -14.32
C THR A 140 28.91 -22.22 -14.54
N HIS A 141 28.30 -21.18 -14.00
CA HIS A 141 28.59 -19.75 -14.23
C HIS A 141 28.60 -19.37 -15.73
N THR A 142 27.84 -20.10 -16.53
CA THR A 142 27.69 -19.88 -17.96
C THR A 142 26.26 -19.45 -18.32
N THR A 143 26.08 -18.94 -19.54
CA THR A 143 24.75 -18.62 -20.09
C THR A 143 24.15 -19.82 -20.83
N PHE A 144 24.61 -21.04 -20.57
CA PHE A 144 24.18 -22.25 -21.23
C PHE A 144 22.88 -22.78 -20.59
N ILE A 145 21.85 -22.94 -21.38
CA ILE A 145 20.58 -23.55 -20.96
C ILE A 145 20.57 -24.99 -21.47
N GLN A 146 20.53 -25.93 -20.56
CA GLN A 146 20.40 -27.35 -20.86
C GLN A 146 18.92 -27.67 -21.12
N GLY A 147 18.55 -27.98 -22.35
CA GLY A 147 17.19 -28.39 -22.75
C GLY A 147 17.15 -28.79 -24.21
N GLU A 148 16.58 -29.98 -24.50
CA GLU A 148 16.35 -30.46 -25.86
C GLU A 148 15.33 -29.57 -26.56
N GLY A 149 15.72 -28.92 -27.65
CA GLY A 149 14.82 -28.48 -28.71
C GLY A 149 14.63 -26.99 -28.95
N GLU A 150 14.74 -26.07 -27.98
CA GLU A 150 14.64 -24.65 -28.25
C GLU A 150 15.71 -23.83 -27.50
N ARG A 151 16.50 -23.08 -28.26
CA ARG A 151 17.42 -22.08 -27.72
C ARG A 151 16.60 -20.86 -27.22
N THR A 152 16.04 -20.94 -26.03
CA THR A 152 15.52 -19.76 -25.38
C THR A 152 16.72 -18.90 -24.96
N GLY A 153 16.84 -17.72 -25.58
CA GLY A 153 17.97 -16.84 -25.35
C GLY A 153 18.13 -16.53 -23.86
N ALA A 154 19.35 -16.69 -23.34
CA ALA A 154 19.73 -16.30 -22.00
C ALA A 154 19.60 -14.78 -21.72
N LEU A 155 19.17 -14.03 -22.73
CA LEU A 155 18.97 -12.58 -22.68
C LEU A 155 17.49 -12.24 -22.51
N PHE A 156 17.16 -11.47 -21.47
CA PHE A 156 15.85 -10.88 -21.33
C PHE A 156 15.95 -9.37 -21.11
N ARG A 157 14.93 -8.66 -21.57
CA ARG A 157 14.84 -7.20 -21.43
C ARG A 157 13.79 -6.84 -20.40
N LEU A 158 14.12 -5.88 -19.53
CA LEU A 158 13.20 -5.29 -18.60
C LEU A 158 13.11 -3.78 -18.85
N SER A 159 11.88 -3.27 -18.87
CA SER A 159 11.61 -1.84 -18.81
C SER A 159 11.54 -1.42 -17.36
N LEU A 160 12.39 -0.49 -16.94
CA LEU A 160 12.53 -0.03 -15.56
C LEU A 160 12.27 1.48 -15.50
N ILE A 161 11.70 1.92 -14.38
CA ILE A 161 11.59 3.34 -14.10
C ILE A 161 12.97 3.89 -13.71
N ARG A 162 13.35 5.00 -14.31
CA ARG A 162 14.60 5.71 -14.00
C ARG A 162 14.60 6.18 -12.55
N VAL A 163 15.74 6.05 -11.90
CA VAL A 163 15.94 6.55 -10.53
C VAL A 163 15.66 8.07 -10.49
N GLY A 164 14.97 8.50 -9.45
CA GLY A 164 14.61 9.90 -9.27
C GLY A 164 13.35 10.35 -10.02
N THR A 165 12.64 9.45 -10.73
CA THR A 165 11.35 9.79 -11.35
C THR A 165 10.29 10.06 -10.28
N PRO A 166 9.72 11.28 -10.21
CA PRO A 166 8.66 11.59 -9.26
C PRO A 166 7.33 11.03 -9.73
N PHE A 167 6.52 10.54 -8.78
CA PHE A 167 5.12 10.15 -8.99
C PHE A 167 4.23 10.96 -8.06
N VAL A 168 3.10 11.40 -8.55
CA VAL A 168 2.11 12.16 -7.78
C VAL A 168 0.73 11.53 -7.87
N GLY A 169 -0.04 11.65 -6.80
CA GLY A 169 -1.40 11.16 -6.73
C GLY A 169 -2.05 11.56 -5.41
N LYS A 170 -3.30 11.17 -5.22
CA LYS A 170 -4.10 11.45 -4.03
C LYS A 170 -4.48 10.15 -3.32
N VAL A 171 -4.55 10.23 -2.00
CA VAL A 171 -5.14 9.20 -1.13
C VAL A 171 -6.26 9.84 -0.33
N ALA A 172 -7.43 9.23 -0.30
CA ALA A 172 -8.53 9.55 0.60
C ALA A 172 -8.59 8.51 1.72
N MET A 173 -8.70 8.97 2.95
CA MET A 173 -8.87 8.14 4.15
C MET A 173 -10.20 8.50 4.78
N LYS A 174 -11.12 7.54 4.89
CA LYS A 174 -12.51 7.75 5.31
C LYS A 174 -12.76 7.11 6.66
N ASP A 175 -13.41 7.81 7.56
CA ASP A 175 -13.92 7.31 8.84
C ASP A 175 -12.85 6.66 9.72
N LEU A 176 -11.60 7.13 9.66
CA LEU A 176 -10.52 6.64 10.51
C LEU A 176 -10.50 7.40 11.84
N SER A 177 -10.30 6.67 12.95
CA SER A 177 -9.95 7.29 14.22
C SER A 177 -8.55 7.95 14.14
N HIS A 178 -8.23 8.82 15.08
CA HIS A 178 -6.91 9.46 15.13
C HIS A 178 -5.75 8.45 15.15
N ALA A 179 -5.88 7.40 15.92
CA ALA A 179 -4.86 6.36 16.03
C ALA A 179 -4.74 5.52 14.74
N GLU A 180 -5.87 5.15 14.12
CA GLU A 180 -5.88 4.47 12.81
C GLU A 180 -5.26 5.36 11.72
N PHE A 181 -5.60 6.66 11.70
CA PHE A 181 -5.04 7.62 10.77
C PHE A 181 -3.53 7.80 10.96
N ALA A 182 -3.06 7.98 12.20
CA ALA A 182 -1.64 8.10 12.51
C ALA A 182 -0.87 6.83 12.10
N LEU A 183 -1.41 5.64 12.41
CA LEU A 183 -0.82 4.36 12.03
C LEU A 183 -0.80 4.16 10.51
N ALA A 184 -1.86 4.58 9.81
CA ALA A 184 -1.92 4.52 8.35
C ALA A 184 -0.88 5.44 7.72
N LEU A 185 -0.79 6.71 8.15
CA LEU A 185 0.23 7.64 7.65
C LEU A 185 1.65 7.17 7.95
N TYR A 186 1.90 6.67 9.16
CA TYR A 186 3.20 6.11 9.54
C TYR A 186 3.61 4.95 8.63
N SER A 187 2.68 4.03 8.41
CA SER A 187 2.93 2.87 7.54
C SER A 187 3.17 3.28 6.09
N LEU A 188 2.46 4.31 5.60
CA LEU A 188 2.70 4.89 4.27
C LEU A 188 4.09 5.53 4.21
N ALA A 189 4.41 6.41 5.16
CA ALA A 189 5.68 7.14 5.22
C ALA A 189 6.90 6.19 5.29
N THR A 190 6.74 5.03 5.93
CA THR A 190 7.78 4.00 6.06
C THR A 190 7.77 2.96 4.95
N THR A 191 6.81 3.02 4.01
CA THR A 191 6.79 2.14 2.83
C THR A 191 7.96 2.47 1.91
N SER A 192 8.90 1.55 1.76
CA SER A 192 10.17 1.78 1.07
C SER A 192 10.27 1.11 -0.30
N ARG A 193 9.35 0.23 -0.67
CA ARG A 193 9.39 -0.53 -1.93
C ARG A 193 8.02 -0.75 -2.53
N VAL A 194 7.89 -0.46 -3.83
CA VAL A 194 6.68 -0.66 -4.64
C VAL A 194 7.06 -1.32 -5.95
N GLY A 195 6.21 -2.17 -6.50
CA GLY A 195 6.39 -2.83 -7.79
C GLY A 195 6.48 -4.36 -7.72
N GLY A 196 6.66 -4.99 -8.87
CA GLY A 196 6.63 -6.45 -9.00
C GLY A 196 7.94 -7.12 -8.59
N ILE A 197 9.08 -6.61 -9.04
CA ILE A 197 10.42 -7.13 -8.75
C ILE A 197 11.06 -6.27 -7.65
N LYS A 198 10.36 -6.15 -6.53
CA LYS A 198 10.72 -5.23 -5.43
C LYS A 198 11.88 -5.72 -4.56
N SER A 199 12.34 -6.96 -4.70
CA SER A 199 13.58 -7.45 -4.09
C SER A 199 14.78 -6.68 -4.61
N ASP A 200 14.82 -6.46 -5.92
CA ASP A 200 15.96 -5.88 -6.62
C ASP A 200 15.72 -4.41 -6.98
N PHE A 201 14.48 -4.09 -7.40
CA PHE A 201 14.09 -2.77 -7.88
C PHE A 201 12.94 -2.19 -7.06
N GLY A 202 12.54 -0.95 -7.38
CA GLY A 202 11.34 -0.33 -6.83
C GLY A 202 11.49 0.29 -5.45
N LYS A 203 12.72 0.59 -5.01
CA LYS A 203 12.94 1.40 -3.81
C LYS A 203 12.37 2.80 -4.05
N VAL A 204 11.55 3.26 -3.12
CA VAL A 204 10.88 4.56 -3.17
C VAL A 204 11.10 5.34 -1.89
N LYS A 205 10.98 6.66 -1.98
CA LYS A 205 10.81 7.56 -0.85
C LYS A 205 9.41 8.16 -0.95
N VAL A 206 8.62 8.02 0.09
CA VAL A 206 7.32 8.67 0.21
C VAL A 206 7.50 10.08 0.73
N ILE A 207 6.82 11.03 0.09
CA ILE A 207 6.75 12.44 0.49
C ILE A 207 5.27 12.78 0.64
N ILE A 208 4.90 13.40 1.75
CA ILE A 208 3.53 13.80 2.05
C ILE A 208 3.50 15.34 2.11
N PRO A 209 3.30 16.02 0.98
CA PRO A 209 3.40 17.48 0.93
C PRO A 209 2.22 18.19 1.58
N ALA A 210 1.04 17.57 1.55
CA ALA A 210 -0.17 18.18 2.08
C ALA A 210 -1.10 17.14 2.71
N VAL A 211 -1.84 17.57 3.73
CA VAL A 211 -2.95 16.84 4.36
C VAL A 211 -4.14 17.79 4.45
N ALA A 212 -5.31 17.32 4.05
CA ALA A 212 -6.55 18.09 4.16
C ALA A 212 -7.62 17.27 4.90
N PHE A 213 -8.29 17.84 5.87
CA PHE A 213 -9.45 17.28 6.55
C PHE A 213 -10.69 17.97 6.03
N CYS A 214 -11.58 17.22 5.41
CA CYS A 214 -12.76 17.69 4.71
C CYS A 214 -13.97 16.84 5.07
N ASP A 215 -15.16 17.40 4.98
CA ASP A 215 -16.43 16.68 5.20
C ASP A 215 -16.82 15.81 4.01
N HIS A 216 -16.19 16.02 2.86
CA HIS A 216 -16.40 15.25 1.64
C HIS A 216 -15.09 15.10 0.87
N GLU A 217 -15.09 14.22 -0.12
CA GLU A 217 -13.90 14.02 -0.96
C GLU A 217 -13.71 15.19 -1.93
N VAL A 218 -12.49 15.76 -1.92
CA VAL A 218 -12.10 16.92 -2.73
C VAL A 218 -10.97 16.60 -3.69
N GLY A 219 -11.03 17.15 -4.88
CA GLY A 219 -9.99 17.04 -5.91
C GLY A 219 -9.69 15.62 -6.35
N SER A 220 -8.76 15.48 -7.27
CA SER A 220 -8.28 14.19 -7.79
C SER A 220 -6.77 14.18 -7.95
N GLY A 221 -6.19 12.98 -8.03
CA GLY A 221 -4.76 12.80 -8.33
C GLY A 221 -4.40 13.33 -9.71
N TYR A 222 -5.34 13.30 -10.65
CA TYR A 222 -5.15 13.87 -11.99
C TYR A 222 -5.02 15.40 -11.95
N GLU A 223 -5.86 16.09 -11.18
CA GLU A 223 -5.75 17.54 -11.01
C GLU A 223 -4.41 17.95 -10.37
N VAL A 224 -3.95 17.19 -9.37
CA VAL A 224 -2.61 17.39 -8.80
C VAL A 224 -1.52 17.16 -9.84
N PHE A 225 -1.63 16.10 -10.66
CA PHE A 225 -0.69 15.82 -11.74
C PHE A 225 -0.62 16.99 -12.75
N GLN A 226 -1.75 17.58 -13.12
CA GLN A 226 -1.78 18.70 -14.06
C GLN A 226 -0.98 19.92 -13.55
N GLN A 227 -0.88 20.14 -12.23
CA GLN A 227 -0.11 21.24 -11.66
C GLN A 227 1.41 21.02 -11.77
N VAL A 228 1.85 19.76 -11.86
CA VAL A 228 3.27 19.38 -11.76
C VAL A 228 3.77 18.62 -12.99
N LYS A 229 2.94 18.50 -14.02
CA LYS A 229 3.29 17.86 -15.30
C LYS A 229 4.53 18.49 -15.90
N GLY A 230 5.54 17.66 -16.22
CA GLY A 230 6.81 18.09 -16.81
C GLY A 230 7.87 18.51 -15.78
N ILE A 231 7.55 18.59 -14.49
CA ILE A 231 8.50 18.99 -13.45
C ILE A 231 9.24 17.77 -12.92
N GLU A 232 10.57 17.85 -12.85
CA GLU A 232 11.44 16.80 -12.29
C GLU A 232 11.92 17.16 -10.86
N ASP A 233 12.04 18.45 -10.53
CA ASP A 233 12.48 18.87 -9.21
C ASP A 233 11.41 18.64 -8.14
N VAL A 234 11.74 17.78 -7.19
CA VAL A 234 10.84 17.39 -6.10
C VAL A 234 10.45 18.57 -5.21
N LYS A 235 11.36 19.54 -4.99
CA LYS A 235 11.05 20.72 -4.17
C LYS A 235 10.01 21.61 -4.85
N GLU A 236 10.14 21.77 -6.17
CA GLU A 236 9.16 22.51 -6.95
C GLU A 236 7.82 21.79 -7.01
N ILE A 237 7.81 20.45 -7.16
CA ILE A 237 6.59 19.65 -7.10
C ILE A 237 5.88 19.88 -5.75
N VAL A 238 6.58 19.76 -4.63
CA VAL A 238 6.03 19.98 -3.28
C VAL A 238 5.43 21.40 -3.17
N ARG A 239 6.14 22.42 -3.63
CA ARG A 239 5.65 23.80 -3.62
C ARG A 239 4.34 23.95 -4.42
N LYS A 240 4.30 23.43 -5.63
CA LYS A 240 3.13 23.50 -6.51
C LYS A 240 1.92 22.75 -5.94
N VAL A 241 2.14 21.56 -5.37
CA VAL A 241 1.09 20.80 -4.69
C VAL A 241 0.53 21.60 -3.51
N ASN A 242 1.40 22.18 -2.68
CA ASN A 242 0.97 22.99 -1.53
C ASN A 242 0.16 24.21 -1.96
N GLU A 243 0.59 24.92 -3.01
CA GLU A 243 -0.15 26.06 -3.57
C GLU A 243 -1.53 25.64 -4.08
N TYR A 244 -1.59 24.53 -4.83
CA TYR A 244 -2.83 24.00 -5.36
C TYR A 244 -3.80 23.61 -4.24
N VAL A 245 -3.35 22.85 -3.24
CA VAL A 245 -4.18 22.37 -2.14
C VAL A 245 -4.69 23.56 -1.29
N THR A 246 -3.82 24.51 -0.97
CA THR A 246 -4.21 25.70 -0.21
C THR A 246 -5.26 26.54 -0.96
N LYS A 247 -5.05 26.76 -2.27
CA LYS A 247 -5.94 27.57 -3.09
C LYS A 247 -7.31 26.95 -3.27
N ASN A 248 -7.37 25.64 -3.53
CA ASN A 248 -8.58 24.99 -3.95
C ASN A 248 -9.35 24.36 -2.78
N PHE A 249 -8.67 23.94 -1.70
CA PHE A 249 -9.35 23.26 -0.58
C PHE A 249 -9.36 24.08 0.72
N GLY A 250 -8.54 25.13 0.82
CA GLY A 250 -8.41 25.91 2.06
C GLY A 250 -9.67 26.65 2.52
N LYS A 251 -10.72 26.74 1.68
CA LYS A 251 -12.00 27.34 2.06
C LYS A 251 -12.97 26.34 2.69
N GLU A 252 -12.88 25.07 2.28
CA GLU A 252 -13.82 24.01 2.62
C GLU A 252 -13.21 22.99 3.59
N CYS A 253 -11.88 22.95 3.66
CA CYS A 253 -11.15 21.97 4.44
C CYS A 253 -10.15 22.64 5.38
N LYS A 254 -9.82 21.96 6.48
CA LYS A 254 -8.67 22.28 7.29
C LYS A 254 -7.42 21.70 6.62
N VAL A 255 -6.60 22.58 6.03
CA VAL A 255 -5.44 22.21 5.21
C VAL A 255 -4.14 22.41 5.96
N PHE A 256 -3.22 21.47 5.81
CA PHE A 256 -1.86 21.49 6.32
C PHE A 256 -0.88 21.33 5.15
N THR A 257 -0.09 22.37 4.89
CA THR A 257 0.84 22.45 3.74
C THR A 257 2.16 23.10 4.20
N SER A 258 3.06 22.36 4.80
CA SER A 258 4.34 22.91 5.30
C SER A 258 5.56 22.09 4.87
N GLY A 259 5.53 21.52 3.69
CA GLY A 259 6.59 20.68 3.16
C GLY A 259 6.30 19.20 3.28
N ASP A 260 7.32 18.38 3.59
CA ASP A 260 7.15 16.92 3.72
C ASP A 260 6.75 16.54 5.15
N TYR A 261 5.55 16.00 5.32
CA TYR A 261 5.05 15.51 6.62
C TYR A 261 5.53 14.11 6.97
N ALA A 262 6.09 13.34 6.04
CA ALA A 262 6.50 11.97 6.31
C ALA A 262 7.52 11.86 7.47
N PRO A 263 8.59 12.68 7.55
CA PRO A 263 9.51 12.64 8.69
C PRO A 263 8.83 12.97 10.03
N LYS A 264 7.95 13.98 10.05
CA LYS A 264 7.23 14.38 11.26
C LYS A 264 6.31 13.28 11.78
N VAL A 265 5.60 12.61 10.86
CA VAL A 265 4.73 11.48 11.20
C VAL A 265 5.55 10.32 11.77
N ILE A 266 6.70 10.03 11.18
CA ILE A 266 7.60 8.96 11.67
C ILE A 266 8.10 9.29 13.07
N GLU A 267 8.53 10.52 13.34
CA GLU A 267 9.00 10.98 14.65
C GLU A 267 7.89 10.86 15.70
N LEU A 268 6.74 11.50 15.47
CA LEU A 268 5.62 11.52 16.41
C LEU A 268 5.09 10.12 16.76
N VAL A 269 5.00 9.24 15.76
CA VAL A 269 4.52 7.87 16.03
C VAL A 269 5.59 7.05 16.74
N ASN A 270 6.88 7.21 16.42
CA ASN A 270 7.94 6.47 17.11
C ASN A 270 8.05 6.80 18.61
N GLU A 271 7.78 8.05 19.00
CA GLU A 271 7.76 8.46 20.42
C GLU A 271 6.68 7.74 21.23
N ASN A 272 5.53 7.40 20.60
CA ASN A 272 4.36 6.84 21.26
C ASN A 272 3.81 5.60 20.53
N LYS A 273 4.68 4.83 19.89
CA LYS A 273 4.30 3.78 18.92
C LYS A 273 3.32 2.76 19.49
N HIS A 274 3.63 2.24 20.68
CA HIS A 274 2.76 1.24 21.32
C HIS A 274 1.38 1.81 21.65
N THR A 275 1.32 3.03 22.18
CA THR A 275 0.04 3.69 22.49
C THR A 275 -0.81 3.85 21.23
N VAL A 276 -0.23 4.36 20.14
CA VAL A 276 -0.93 4.53 18.86
C VAL A 276 -1.42 3.18 18.31
N VAL A 277 -0.59 2.14 18.37
CA VAL A 277 -0.95 0.80 17.91
C VAL A 277 -2.07 0.21 18.75
N LYS A 278 -1.98 0.31 20.10
CA LYS A 278 -2.99 -0.20 21.02
C LYS A 278 -4.34 0.49 20.82
N GLU A 279 -4.35 1.82 20.75
CA GLU A 279 -5.58 2.58 20.47
C GLU A 279 -6.17 2.23 19.10
N ALA A 280 -5.34 1.99 18.08
CA ALA A 280 -5.82 1.54 16.78
C ALA A 280 -6.48 0.15 16.85
N TRP A 281 -5.96 -0.76 17.69
CA TRP A 281 -6.60 -2.04 17.97
C TRP A 281 -7.97 -1.87 18.63
N GLU A 282 -8.06 -1.06 19.69
CA GLU A 282 -9.29 -0.78 20.43
C GLU A 282 -10.35 -0.17 19.50
N ASN A 283 -9.98 0.83 18.73
CA ASN A 283 -10.88 1.52 17.78
C ASN A 283 -11.34 0.58 16.64
N GLY A 284 -10.43 -0.21 16.08
CA GLY A 284 -10.77 -1.18 15.05
C GLY A 284 -11.74 -2.26 15.53
N LEU A 285 -11.58 -2.74 16.77
CA LEU A 285 -12.51 -3.70 17.37
C LEU A 285 -13.87 -3.08 17.67
N ASN A 286 -13.92 -1.84 18.15
CA ASN A 286 -15.17 -1.13 18.38
C ASN A 286 -15.91 -0.90 17.04
N PHE A 287 -15.22 -0.49 16.00
CA PHE A 287 -15.78 -0.35 14.66
C PHE A 287 -16.35 -1.69 14.15
N LYS A 288 -15.61 -2.79 14.32
CA LYS A 288 -16.11 -4.13 13.97
C LYS A 288 -17.39 -4.49 14.72
N LYS A 289 -17.45 -4.25 16.02
CA LYS A 289 -18.64 -4.52 16.86
C LYS A 289 -19.86 -3.73 16.36
N SER A 290 -19.69 -2.43 16.07
CA SER A 290 -20.77 -1.59 15.56
C SER A 290 -21.33 -2.12 14.22
N ILE A 291 -20.46 -2.64 13.32
CA ILE A 291 -20.92 -3.27 12.09
C ILE A 291 -21.69 -4.55 12.36
N GLU A 292 -21.19 -5.40 13.26
CA GLU A 292 -21.84 -6.67 13.61
C GLU A 292 -23.21 -6.44 14.28
N GLU A 293 -23.34 -5.43 15.12
CA GLU A 293 -24.61 -5.01 15.72
C GLU A 293 -25.59 -4.53 14.66
N PHE A 294 -25.15 -3.63 13.78
CA PHE A 294 -25.97 -3.11 12.68
C PHE A 294 -26.48 -4.22 11.73
N ILE A 295 -25.65 -5.23 11.44
CA ILE A 295 -26.07 -6.37 10.60
C ILE A 295 -27.10 -7.25 11.30
N ARG A 296 -26.99 -7.43 12.64
CA ARG A 296 -27.95 -8.23 13.42
C ARG A 296 -29.31 -7.57 13.54
N GLU A 297 -29.34 -6.23 13.57
CA GLU A 297 -30.58 -5.44 13.70
C GLU A 297 -31.34 -5.27 12.36
N LYS A 298 -30.72 -5.63 11.23
CA LYS A 298 -31.41 -5.65 9.95
C LYS A 298 -32.27 -6.92 9.86
N PRO A 299 -33.60 -6.77 9.63
CA PRO A 299 -34.52 -7.90 9.43
C PRO A 299 -34.23 -8.69 8.16
#